data_b208050e8150d3150928c37177bcce49
#
_entry.id   b208050e8150d3150928c37177bcce49
#
_cell.length_a   1.000
_cell.length_b   1.000
_cell.length_c   1.000
_cell.angle_alpha   90.00
_cell.angle_beta   90.00
_cell.angle_gamma   90.00
#
_symmetry.space_group_name_H-M   'P 1'
#
loop_
_entity.id
_entity.type
_entity.pdbx_description
1 polymer ?
#
loop_
_entity_poly.entity_id
_entity_poly.type
_entity_poly.pdbx_seq_one_letter_code
_entity_poly.pdbx_strand_id
1 'polypeptide(L)'
;MVLFPPSNALFPALSPAPFSCILFPMQKKIAAINDLSGLGKCSLYADISIASAMGIEVCSLPSAILTSQTGYRDYCCTDFTYQISTYTEKWSNLGLSFQGILSGFLASSDAADEVCEFLERFHSKGTLYLCDPVLGDNGNCFFTLGERQTAAMRKLAARADILTPNLTEFCLLYQASYEELLRQTAGDTEALAEELLSIYRHARSAEAVSATDDRSSTDEAQTVIVTGIPSLNRNTGEKEMVNLILNQAGIIGRSSTKRHGAEVSEQGTSYSGTGDLFAAVVLCDLLCGRKIEDAVRLATAFLSRSVADTVREETDRNGGIHFETHLSMLLPESVPPTRPGDLL
;
A
#
# COMPACT_ATOMS: atom_id res chain seq x y z
N MET A 1 1.44 21.19 41.57
CA MET A 1 2.12 20.11 42.29
C MET A 1 1.09 19.54 43.27
N VAL A 2 0.39 18.50 42.85
CA VAL A 2 -0.62 17.82 43.70
C VAL A 2 0.02 16.52 44.18
N LEU A 3 0.28 16.45 45.48
CA LEU A 3 0.81 15.29 46.15
C LEU A 3 -0.34 14.34 46.50
N PHE A 4 -0.28 13.10 46.00
CA PHE A 4 -1.14 12.01 46.46
C PHE A 4 -0.44 11.26 47.62
N PRO A 5 -1.16 10.91 48.67
CA PRO A 5 -0.60 10.11 49.78
C PRO A 5 -0.45 8.65 49.37
N PRO A 6 0.50 7.89 49.96
CA PRO A 6 0.69 6.47 49.67
C PRO A 6 -0.43 5.65 50.34
N SER A 7 -1.20 4.90 49.59
CA SER A 7 -2.12 3.91 50.11
C SER A 7 -1.43 2.56 50.25
N ASN A 8 -1.14 2.15 51.48
CA ASN A 8 -0.79 0.78 51.84
C ASN A 8 -2.07 -0.09 51.87
N ALA A 9 -2.43 -0.69 50.73
CA ALA A 9 -3.41 -1.77 50.71
C ALA A 9 -2.66 -3.10 50.56
N LEU A 10 -2.64 -3.89 51.63
CA LEU A 10 -2.21 -5.30 51.61
C LEU A 10 -3.21 -6.09 50.76
N PHE A 11 -2.79 -6.51 49.56
CA PHE A 11 -3.50 -7.54 48.82
C PHE A 11 -3.01 -8.92 49.30
N PRO A 12 -3.91 -9.89 49.56
CA PRO A 12 -3.50 -11.25 49.88
C PRO A 12 -2.82 -11.88 48.67
N ALA A 13 -1.70 -12.56 48.92
CA ALA A 13 -0.96 -13.29 47.90
C ALA A 13 -1.84 -14.42 47.30
N LEU A 14 -2.29 -14.23 46.08
CA LEU A 14 -2.90 -15.30 45.29
C LEU A 14 -1.78 -16.25 44.83
N SER A 15 -1.91 -17.53 45.21
CA SER A 15 -1.08 -18.63 44.71
C SER A 15 -1.06 -18.64 43.20
N PRO A 16 0.10 -18.77 42.53
CA PRO A 16 0.14 -18.86 41.06
C PRO A 16 -0.44 -20.21 40.64
N ALA A 17 -1.68 -20.21 40.17
CA ALA A 17 -2.17 -21.32 39.35
C ALA A 17 -1.29 -21.41 38.08
N PRO A 18 -1.01 -22.63 37.55
CA PRO A 18 -0.23 -22.76 36.35
C PRO A 18 -1.00 -22.07 35.20
N PHE A 19 -0.52 -20.90 34.79
CA PHE A 19 -0.97 -20.29 33.54
C PHE A 19 -0.59 -21.25 32.41
N SER A 20 -1.56 -22.03 31.96
CA SER A 20 -1.51 -22.58 30.61
C SER A 20 -1.35 -21.37 29.68
N CYS A 21 -0.17 -21.22 29.06
CA CYS A 21 0.06 -20.24 28.03
C CYS A 21 -0.90 -20.56 26.87
N ILE A 22 -2.09 -19.99 26.91
CA ILE A 22 -2.88 -19.80 25.71
C ILE A 22 -2.05 -18.76 24.93
N LEU A 23 -1.28 -19.24 23.94
CA LEU A 23 -0.62 -18.39 22.96
C LEU A 23 -1.73 -17.68 22.17
N PHE A 24 -2.17 -16.54 22.68
CA PHE A 24 -2.90 -15.60 21.82
C PHE A 24 -1.97 -15.24 20.67
N PRO A 25 -2.41 -15.35 19.42
CA PRO A 25 -1.59 -14.89 18.31
C PRO A 25 -1.23 -13.42 18.58
N MET A 26 0.07 -13.11 18.61
CA MET A 26 0.52 -11.75 18.80
C MET A 26 -0.15 -10.87 17.72
N GLN A 27 -0.74 -9.75 18.17
CA GLN A 27 -1.33 -8.79 17.25
C GLN A 27 -0.28 -8.38 16.20
N LYS A 28 -0.64 -8.51 14.91
CA LYS A 28 0.23 -8.10 13.82
C LYS A 28 0.36 -6.59 13.81
N LYS A 29 1.55 -6.13 13.44
CA LYS A 29 1.91 -4.72 13.45
C LYS A 29 2.61 -4.36 12.14
N ILE A 30 2.20 -3.24 11.53
CA ILE A 30 2.87 -2.66 10.36
C ILE A 30 3.43 -1.27 10.68
N ALA A 31 4.53 -0.91 9.99
CA ALA A 31 4.94 0.48 9.87
C ALA A 31 4.35 1.05 8.57
N ALA A 32 3.57 2.12 8.65
CA ALA A 32 3.05 2.84 7.49
C ALA A 32 3.78 4.17 7.35
N ILE A 33 4.50 4.35 6.24
CA ILE A 33 5.30 5.52 5.91
C ILE A 33 4.63 6.22 4.74
N ASN A 34 3.85 7.26 5.03
CA ASN A 34 3.03 7.94 4.03
C ASN A 34 2.72 9.36 4.51
N ASP A 35 2.13 10.24 3.69
CA ASP A 35 1.70 11.54 4.19
C ASP A 35 0.43 11.44 5.06
N LEU A 36 0.22 12.46 5.87
CA LEU A 36 -1.03 12.65 6.60
C LEU A 36 -1.73 13.89 6.06
N SER A 37 -2.75 13.68 5.25
CA SER A 37 -3.62 14.74 4.72
C SER A 37 -4.82 15.00 5.63
N GLY A 38 -5.01 16.26 6.07
CA GLY A 38 -6.12 16.66 6.94
C GLY A 38 -7.49 16.59 6.25
N LEU A 39 -7.51 16.75 4.92
CA LEU A 39 -8.69 16.57 4.06
C LEU A 39 -8.33 15.70 2.89
N GLY A 40 -9.12 14.66 2.65
CA GLY A 40 -8.92 13.63 1.63
C GLY A 40 -8.87 12.24 2.29
N LYS A 41 -9.24 11.22 1.51
CA LYS A 41 -9.30 9.83 1.98
C LYS A 41 -8.18 9.03 1.34
N CYS A 42 -6.94 9.41 1.63
CA CYS A 42 -5.71 8.87 1.05
C CYS A 42 -4.65 8.66 2.12
N SER A 43 -3.55 8.08 1.74
CA SER A 43 -2.30 7.99 2.49
C SER A 43 -2.49 7.37 3.89
N LEU A 44 -1.91 7.91 4.96
CA LEU A 44 -2.02 7.35 6.31
C LEU A 44 -3.46 7.19 6.80
N TYR A 45 -4.40 8.06 6.37
CA TYR A 45 -5.81 7.87 6.71
C TYR A 45 -6.37 6.56 6.15
N ALA A 46 -6.05 6.25 4.90
CA ALA A 46 -6.43 5.00 4.25
C ALA A 46 -5.74 3.80 4.93
N ASP A 47 -4.42 3.89 5.12
CA ASP A 47 -3.60 2.83 5.71
C ASP A 47 -4.11 2.43 7.12
N ILE A 48 -4.35 3.43 7.98
CA ILE A 48 -4.85 3.22 9.34
C ILE A 48 -6.25 2.60 9.31
N SER A 49 -7.14 3.12 8.46
CA SER A 49 -8.52 2.66 8.39
C SER A 49 -8.61 1.20 7.96
N ILE A 50 -7.88 0.83 6.90
CA ILE A 50 -7.86 -0.54 6.36
C ILE A 50 -7.21 -1.51 7.34
N ALA A 51 -6.01 -1.21 7.81
CA ALA A 51 -5.30 -2.12 8.71
C ALA A 51 -6.06 -2.33 10.03
N SER A 52 -6.63 -1.26 10.60
CA SER A 52 -7.46 -1.36 11.81
C SER A 52 -8.70 -2.22 11.60
N ALA A 53 -9.40 -2.09 10.46
CA ALA A 53 -10.54 -2.95 10.11
C ALA A 53 -10.13 -4.42 9.99
N MET A 54 -8.91 -4.70 9.52
CA MET A 54 -8.36 -6.05 9.39
C MET A 54 -7.65 -6.57 10.65
N GLY A 55 -7.75 -5.84 11.79
CA GLY A 55 -7.20 -6.26 13.08
C GLY A 55 -5.68 -6.12 13.19
N ILE A 56 -5.06 -5.27 12.38
CA ILE A 56 -3.61 -5.02 12.35
C ILE A 56 -3.32 -3.65 12.97
N GLU A 57 -2.35 -3.61 13.88
CA GLU A 57 -1.86 -2.37 14.49
C GLU A 57 -0.99 -1.58 13.51
N VAL A 58 -1.23 -0.28 13.40
CA VAL A 58 -0.45 0.63 12.55
C VAL A 58 0.46 1.51 13.39
N CYS A 59 1.76 1.42 13.15
CA CYS A 59 2.73 2.41 13.60
C CYS A 59 2.91 3.44 12.48
N SER A 60 2.28 4.59 12.63
CA SER A 60 2.26 5.65 11.61
C SER A 60 3.53 6.48 11.65
N LEU A 61 4.22 6.58 10.50
CA LEU A 61 5.37 7.44 10.29
C LEU A 61 5.02 8.45 9.18
N PRO A 62 4.62 9.68 9.54
CA PRO A 62 4.31 10.70 8.54
C PRO A 62 5.56 11.08 7.73
N SER A 63 5.51 10.99 6.41
CA SER A 63 6.52 11.53 5.50
C SER A 63 6.31 13.03 5.24
N ALA A 64 5.06 13.47 5.33
CA ALA A 64 4.63 14.86 5.24
C ALA A 64 3.31 15.05 5.97
N ILE A 65 2.98 16.29 6.33
CA ILE A 65 1.65 16.68 6.82
C ILE A 65 1.08 17.73 5.89
N LEU A 66 -0.10 17.45 5.35
CA LEU A 66 -0.80 18.33 4.44
C LEU A 66 -2.13 18.80 5.04
N THR A 67 -2.52 20.07 4.76
CA THR A 67 -3.85 20.55 5.13
C THR A 67 -4.97 19.84 4.37
N SER A 68 -4.68 19.48 3.11
CA SER A 68 -5.50 18.64 2.24
C SER A 68 -4.63 17.94 1.23
N GLN A 69 -5.12 16.85 0.64
CA GLN A 69 -4.40 16.13 -0.40
C GLN A 69 -4.11 17.05 -1.63
N THR A 70 -3.07 16.73 -2.38
CA THR A 70 -2.47 17.60 -3.42
C THR A 70 -3.36 17.89 -4.63
N GLY A 71 -4.48 17.20 -4.80
CA GLY A 71 -5.47 17.48 -5.85
C GLY A 71 -6.28 18.77 -5.59
N TYR A 72 -6.34 19.25 -4.35
CA TYR A 72 -6.90 20.57 -4.04
C TYR A 72 -5.91 21.66 -4.38
N ARG A 73 -6.40 22.80 -4.92
CA ARG A 73 -5.54 23.90 -5.38
C ARG A 73 -4.84 24.67 -4.26
N ASP A 74 -5.50 24.73 -3.09
CA ASP A 74 -5.01 25.47 -1.93
C ASP A 74 -4.72 24.49 -0.80
N TYR A 75 -3.48 24.03 -0.74
CA TYR A 75 -2.98 23.17 0.32
C TYR A 75 -1.62 23.66 0.81
N CYS A 76 -1.33 23.42 2.08
CA CYS A 76 0.00 23.54 2.65
C CYS A 76 0.56 22.16 2.90
N CYS A 77 1.83 21.97 2.59
CA CYS A 77 2.59 20.77 2.85
C CYS A 77 3.77 21.09 3.76
N THR A 78 3.84 20.39 4.89
CA THR A 78 5.03 20.39 5.76
C THR A 78 5.77 19.09 5.54
N ASP A 79 6.96 19.18 4.99
CA ASP A 79 7.87 18.05 4.81
C ASP A 79 8.38 17.54 6.17
N PHE A 80 8.22 16.25 6.42
CA PHE A 80 8.63 15.57 7.65
C PHE A 80 9.85 14.64 7.44
N THR A 81 10.54 14.74 6.32
CA THR A 81 11.71 13.92 5.97
C THR A 81 12.71 13.82 7.13
N TYR A 82 13.06 14.96 7.74
CA TYR A 82 14.01 15.01 8.86
C TYR A 82 13.54 14.28 10.13
N GLN A 83 12.27 13.89 10.22
CA GLN A 83 11.77 13.12 11.36
C GLN A 83 11.91 11.61 11.14
N ILE A 84 12.07 11.13 9.92
CA ILE A 84 12.14 9.70 9.61
C ILE A 84 13.27 9.03 10.40
N SER A 85 14.47 9.63 10.38
CA SER A 85 15.61 9.14 11.18
C SER A 85 15.33 9.15 12.68
N THR A 86 14.62 10.18 13.18
CA THR A 86 14.22 10.24 14.59
C THR A 86 13.29 9.08 14.96
N TYR A 87 12.27 8.79 14.13
CA TYR A 87 11.39 7.64 14.33
C TYR A 87 12.17 6.32 14.28
N THR A 88 13.06 6.17 13.29
CA THR A 88 13.92 5.00 13.14
C THR A 88 14.74 4.74 14.41
N GLU A 89 15.41 5.75 14.93
CA GLU A 89 16.18 5.66 16.17
C GLU A 89 15.29 5.28 17.37
N LYS A 90 14.20 6.04 17.60
CA LYS A 90 13.34 5.83 18.78
C LYS A 90 12.64 4.49 18.76
N TRP A 91 12.11 4.08 17.60
CA TRP A 91 11.47 2.77 17.46
C TRP A 91 12.45 1.61 17.62
N SER A 92 13.69 1.79 17.11
CA SER A 92 14.77 0.84 17.36
C SER A 92 15.11 0.71 18.85
N ASN A 93 15.20 1.84 19.55
CA ASN A 93 15.50 1.85 21.01
C ASN A 93 14.36 1.22 21.83
N LEU A 94 13.11 1.28 21.34
CA LEU A 94 11.96 0.59 21.94
C LEU A 94 11.91 -0.90 21.57
N GLY A 95 12.81 -1.39 20.72
CA GLY A 95 12.83 -2.79 20.29
C GLY A 95 11.64 -3.18 19.40
N LEU A 96 11.07 -2.23 18.65
CA LEU A 96 9.95 -2.53 17.76
C LEU A 96 10.38 -3.45 16.62
N SER A 97 9.44 -4.28 16.18
CA SER A 97 9.53 -5.09 14.97
C SER A 97 8.19 -5.11 14.27
N PHE A 98 8.20 -5.30 12.96
CA PHE A 98 7.02 -5.23 12.11
C PHE A 98 6.88 -6.51 11.28
N GLN A 99 5.64 -6.95 11.09
CA GLN A 99 5.32 -8.03 10.13
C GLN A 99 5.16 -7.47 8.72
N GLY A 100 4.86 -6.17 8.60
CA GLY A 100 4.77 -5.49 7.33
C GLY A 100 5.27 -4.04 7.39
N ILE A 101 5.76 -3.55 6.28
CA ILE A 101 6.11 -2.15 6.06
C ILE A 101 5.36 -1.71 4.80
N LEU A 102 4.69 -0.58 4.85
CA LEU A 102 4.03 0.06 3.72
C LEU A 102 4.64 1.44 3.52
N SER A 103 5.12 1.74 2.32
CA SER A 103 5.52 3.10 1.95
C SER A 103 4.69 3.62 0.78
N GLY A 104 4.27 4.86 0.86
CA GLY A 104 3.52 5.57 -0.17
C GLY A 104 4.18 6.89 -0.55
N PHE A 105 3.43 7.99 -0.48
CA PHE A 105 3.91 9.31 -0.88
C PHE A 105 5.09 9.79 -0.03
N LEU A 106 6.12 10.31 -0.72
CA LEU A 106 7.29 10.94 -0.13
C LEU A 106 7.45 12.36 -0.69
N ALA A 107 7.58 13.35 0.18
CA ALA A 107 7.63 14.75 -0.21
C ALA A 107 8.94 15.14 -0.91
N SER A 108 10.02 14.39 -0.73
CA SER A 108 11.35 14.70 -1.27
C SER A 108 12.14 13.45 -1.62
N SER A 109 13.17 13.62 -2.46
CA SER A 109 14.14 12.55 -2.74
C SER A 109 14.91 12.10 -1.49
N ASP A 110 15.17 13.03 -0.58
CA ASP A 110 15.90 12.76 0.65
C ASP A 110 15.05 11.89 1.60
N ALA A 111 13.71 12.01 1.55
CA ALA A 111 12.81 11.10 2.27
C ALA A 111 12.98 9.64 1.83
N ALA A 112 13.22 9.39 0.54
CA ALA A 112 13.46 8.04 0.06
C ALA A 112 14.78 7.45 0.57
N ASP A 113 15.84 8.25 0.71
CA ASP A 113 17.10 7.81 1.29
C ASP A 113 16.90 7.48 2.80
N GLU A 114 16.18 8.32 3.55
CA GLU A 114 15.82 8.04 4.96
C GLU A 114 14.96 6.77 5.11
N VAL A 115 14.02 6.53 4.19
CA VAL A 115 13.24 5.28 4.19
C VAL A 115 14.12 4.08 3.87
N CYS A 116 15.15 4.22 3.02
CA CYS A 116 16.12 3.14 2.81
C CYS A 116 16.85 2.76 4.11
N GLU A 117 17.25 3.74 4.92
CA GLU A 117 17.86 3.49 6.24
C GLU A 117 16.86 2.84 7.22
N PHE A 118 15.60 3.27 7.18
CA PHE A 118 14.53 2.63 7.95
C PHE A 118 14.40 1.15 7.58
N LEU A 119 14.40 0.83 6.28
CA LEU A 119 14.32 -0.55 5.78
C LEU A 119 15.54 -1.38 6.21
N GLU A 120 16.74 -0.81 6.21
CA GLU A 120 17.94 -1.51 6.71
C GLU A 120 17.79 -1.94 8.18
N ARG A 121 17.03 -1.17 8.93
CA ARG A 121 16.81 -1.43 10.36
C ARG A 121 15.67 -2.39 10.64
N PHE A 122 14.58 -2.31 9.88
CA PHE A 122 13.31 -2.98 10.23
C PHE A 122 12.84 -4.01 9.20
N HIS A 123 13.33 -3.96 7.95
CA HIS A 123 13.02 -4.97 6.94
C HIS A 123 13.96 -6.18 7.13
N SER A 124 13.44 -7.20 7.78
CA SER A 124 14.15 -8.43 8.10
C SER A 124 13.40 -9.65 7.59
N LYS A 125 13.98 -10.83 7.69
CA LYS A 125 13.32 -12.07 7.30
C LYS A 125 11.99 -12.24 8.04
N GLY A 126 10.91 -12.33 7.27
CA GLY A 126 9.54 -12.43 7.78
C GLY A 126 8.80 -11.09 7.89
N THR A 127 9.46 -9.98 7.58
CA THR A 127 8.80 -8.68 7.36
C THR A 127 8.52 -8.52 5.88
N LEU A 128 7.28 -8.22 5.51
CA LEU A 128 6.88 -7.99 4.12
C LEU A 128 6.90 -6.49 3.81
N TYR A 129 7.69 -6.06 2.84
CA TYR A 129 7.73 -4.66 2.41
C TYR A 129 6.94 -4.46 1.11
N LEU A 130 5.87 -3.68 1.20
CA LEU A 130 5.10 -3.20 0.06
C LEU A 130 5.41 -1.72 -0.18
N CYS A 131 5.85 -1.41 -1.41
CA CYS A 131 6.05 -0.04 -1.86
C CYS A 131 4.96 0.34 -2.87
N ASP A 132 4.18 1.37 -2.54
CA ASP A 132 3.30 2.07 -3.47
C ASP A 132 4.04 3.28 -4.03
N PRO A 133 4.50 3.25 -5.29
CA PRO A 133 5.43 4.24 -5.81
C PRO A 133 4.72 5.47 -6.35
N VAL A 134 4.14 6.28 -5.50
CA VAL A 134 3.35 7.47 -5.86
C VAL A 134 4.18 8.47 -6.68
N LEU A 135 4.17 8.35 -8.02
CA LEU A 135 4.98 9.14 -8.96
C LEU A 135 4.16 9.88 -10.01
N GLY A 136 3.03 9.37 -10.43
CA GLY A 136 2.27 9.96 -11.51
C GLY A 136 1.01 9.18 -11.89
N ASP A 137 0.24 9.73 -12.83
CA ASP A 137 -0.97 9.09 -13.34
C ASP A 137 -1.25 9.53 -14.77
N ASN A 138 -1.93 8.68 -15.58
CA ASN A 138 -2.35 8.97 -16.95
C ASN A 138 -1.22 9.50 -17.87
N GLY A 139 -0.04 8.91 -17.80
CA GLY A 139 1.15 9.27 -18.57
C GLY A 139 1.89 10.50 -18.06
N ASN A 140 1.43 11.14 -16.97
CA ASN A 140 2.04 12.35 -16.43
C ASN A 140 2.67 12.09 -15.06
N CYS A 141 3.92 12.52 -14.91
CA CYS A 141 4.55 12.63 -13.59
C CYS A 141 3.86 13.73 -12.79
N PHE A 142 3.68 13.53 -11.48
CA PHE A 142 3.14 14.60 -10.62
C PHE A 142 4.07 15.82 -10.63
N PHE A 143 3.49 17.00 -10.74
CA PHE A 143 4.20 18.27 -10.97
C PHE A 143 5.29 18.56 -9.93
N THR A 144 5.13 18.09 -8.71
CA THR A 144 6.10 18.29 -7.61
C THR A 144 7.31 17.37 -7.69
N LEU A 145 7.29 16.36 -8.58
CA LEU A 145 8.30 15.29 -8.64
C LEU A 145 9.17 15.45 -9.89
N GLY A 146 10.49 15.57 -9.68
CA GLY A 146 11.48 15.61 -10.75
C GLY A 146 12.20 14.27 -10.93
N GLU A 147 13.15 14.23 -11.89
CA GLU A 147 13.99 13.05 -12.18
C GLU A 147 14.68 12.50 -10.93
N ARG A 148 15.16 13.38 -10.02
CA ARG A 148 15.80 12.99 -8.77
C ARG A 148 14.87 12.20 -7.86
N GLN A 149 13.61 12.61 -7.77
CA GLN A 149 12.59 11.90 -6.98
C GLN A 149 12.29 10.53 -7.58
N THR A 150 12.13 10.46 -8.90
CA THR A 150 11.90 9.19 -9.59
C THR A 150 13.08 8.22 -9.41
N ALA A 151 14.32 8.73 -9.51
CA ALA A 151 15.51 7.92 -9.26
C ALA A 151 15.58 7.42 -7.81
N ALA A 152 15.20 8.23 -6.84
CA ALA A 152 15.15 7.85 -5.44
C ALA A 152 14.06 6.78 -5.19
N MET A 153 12.88 6.93 -5.81
CA MET A 153 11.81 5.93 -5.72
C MET A 153 12.23 4.59 -6.35
N ARG A 154 13.01 4.58 -7.44
CA ARG A 154 13.57 3.33 -8.01
C ARG A 154 14.41 2.56 -7.00
N LYS A 155 15.19 3.25 -6.14
CA LYS A 155 15.97 2.59 -5.07
C LYS A 155 15.06 1.89 -4.05
N LEU A 156 13.94 2.51 -3.67
CA LEU A 156 12.96 1.90 -2.78
C LEU A 156 12.25 0.73 -3.46
N ALA A 157 11.81 0.93 -4.71
CA ALA A 157 11.15 -0.10 -5.51
C ALA A 157 12.02 -1.36 -5.66
N ALA A 158 13.34 -1.19 -5.83
CA ALA A 158 14.26 -2.31 -5.93
C ALA A 158 14.37 -3.14 -4.63
N ARG A 159 14.01 -2.56 -3.48
CA ARG A 159 14.04 -3.23 -2.16
C ARG A 159 12.70 -3.88 -1.77
N ALA A 160 11.63 -3.57 -2.49
CA ALA A 160 10.29 -4.03 -2.14
C ALA A 160 10.09 -5.50 -2.50
N ASP A 161 9.36 -6.23 -1.64
CA ASP A 161 8.85 -7.57 -1.94
C ASP A 161 7.65 -7.46 -2.87
N ILE A 162 6.86 -6.40 -2.70
CA ILE A 162 5.67 -6.12 -3.50
C ILE A 162 5.67 -4.66 -3.95
N LEU A 163 5.33 -4.45 -5.22
CA LEU A 163 5.10 -3.13 -5.81
C LEU A 163 3.67 -3.02 -6.32
N THR A 164 3.05 -1.83 -6.16
CA THR A 164 1.68 -1.55 -6.62
C THR A 164 1.60 -0.39 -7.62
N PRO A 165 2.50 -0.27 -8.61
CA PRO A 165 2.48 0.84 -9.55
C PRO A 165 1.23 0.83 -10.42
N ASN A 166 0.69 2.00 -10.73
CA ASN A 166 -0.14 2.15 -11.92
C ASN A 166 0.72 2.08 -13.20
N LEU A 167 0.10 2.11 -14.38
CA LEU A 167 0.84 1.98 -15.64
C LEU A 167 1.87 3.09 -15.87
N THR A 168 1.57 4.32 -15.45
CA THR A 168 2.49 5.47 -15.53
C THR A 168 3.69 5.27 -14.62
N GLU A 169 3.45 4.89 -13.40
CA GLU A 169 4.48 4.62 -12.40
C GLU A 169 5.36 3.45 -12.80
N PHE A 170 4.76 2.39 -13.36
CA PHE A 170 5.52 1.27 -13.93
C PHE A 170 6.49 1.77 -15.01
N CYS A 171 6.01 2.59 -15.96
CA CYS A 171 6.87 3.17 -17.00
C CYS A 171 7.98 4.05 -16.41
N LEU A 172 7.68 4.87 -15.40
CA LEU A 172 8.66 5.71 -14.72
C LEU A 172 9.72 4.89 -13.96
N LEU A 173 9.31 3.83 -13.27
CA LEU A 173 10.22 2.95 -12.55
C LEU A 173 11.19 2.21 -13.48
N TYR A 174 10.65 1.64 -14.55
CA TYR A 174 11.41 0.79 -15.47
C TYR A 174 11.89 1.53 -16.74
N GLN A 175 11.81 2.86 -16.76
CA GLN A 175 12.31 3.73 -17.83
C GLN A 175 11.74 3.39 -19.20
N ALA A 176 10.46 2.99 -19.24
CA ALA A 176 9.71 2.73 -20.46
C ALA A 176 8.91 3.98 -20.90
N SER A 177 8.60 4.08 -22.19
CA SER A 177 7.73 5.13 -22.71
C SER A 177 6.26 4.70 -22.57
N TYR A 178 5.48 5.49 -21.85
CA TYR A 178 4.05 5.26 -21.65
C TYR A 178 3.27 5.30 -22.98
N GLU A 179 3.55 6.31 -23.81
CA GLU A 179 2.88 6.49 -25.12
C GLU A 179 3.23 5.36 -26.07
N GLU A 180 4.49 4.96 -26.12
CA GLU A 180 4.96 3.89 -26.99
C GLU A 180 4.34 2.54 -26.57
N LEU A 181 4.27 2.27 -25.27
CA LEU A 181 3.65 1.09 -24.72
C LEU A 181 2.17 1.00 -25.13
N LEU A 182 1.41 2.09 -24.96
CA LEU A 182 0.00 2.13 -25.38
C LEU A 182 -0.17 1.98 -26.89
N ARG A 183 0.72 2.58 -27.68
CA ARG A 183 0.70 2.49 -29.14
C ARG A 183 0.97 1.06 -29.62
N GLN A 184 1.94 0.39 -29.04
CA GLN A 184 2.34 -0.98 -29.44
C GLN A 184 1.28 -2.00 -29.08
N THR A 185 0.63 -1.84 -27.93
CA THR A 185 -0.37 -2.80 -27.45
C THR A 185 -1.78 -2.51 -27.99
N ALA A 186 -2.01 -1.32 -28.55
CA ALA A 186 -3.27 -0.91 -29.19
C ALA A 186 -4.54 -1.22 -28.38
N GLY A 187 -4.44 -1.19 -27.04
CA GLY A 187 -5.54 -1.50 -26.11
C GLY A 187 -5.77 -2.99 -25.90
N ASP A 188 -4.92 -3.85 -26.44
CA ASP A 188 -4.94 -5.29 -26.16
C ASP A 188 -4.27 -5.56 -24.81
N THR A 189 -5.06 -5.99 -23.83
CA THR A 189 -4.58 -6.24 -22.46
C THR A 189 -3.60 -7.43 -22.39
N GLU A 190 -3.75 -8.42 -23.25
CA GLU A 190 -2.83 -9.57 -23.27
C GLU A 190 -1.47 -9.14 -23.85
N ALA A 191 -1.48 -8.38 -24.96
CA ALA A 191 -0.26 -7.82 -25.51
C ALA A 191 0.43 -6.86 -24.53
N LEU A 192 -0.34 -6.07 -23.79
CA LEU A 192 0.17 -5.20 -22.73
C LEU A 192 0.83 -6.01 -21.62
N ALA A 193 0.20 -7.08 -21.17
CA ALA A 193 0.75 -7.93 -20.10
C ALA A 193 2.09 -8.58 -20.50
N GLU A 194 2.20 -9.06 -21.72
CA GLU A 194 3.44 -9.63 -22.26
C GLU A 194 4.56 -8.58 -22.34
N GLU A 195 4.24 -7.35 -22.79
CA GLU A 195 5.21 -6.28 -22.89
C GLU A 195 5.67 -5.80 -21.51
N LEU A 196 4.75 -5.63 -20.56
CA LEU A 196 5.10 -5.31 -19.16
C LEU A 196 6.04 -6.36 -18.54
N LEU A 197 5.76 -7.64 -18.79
CA LEU A 197 6.63 -8.72 -18.32
C LEU A 197 8.01 -8.66 -18.97
N SER A 198 8.08 -8.34 -20.27
CA SER A 198 9.33 -8.19 -21.01
C SER A 198 10.18 -7.05 -20.43
N ILE A 199 9.58 -5.88 -20.25
CA ILE A 199 10.22 -4.68 -19.66
C ILE A 199 10.75 -5.01 -18.25
N TYR A 200 9.92 -5.61 -17.40
CA TYR A 200 10.29 -5.96 -16.04
C TYR A 200 11.49 -6.94 -16.00
N ARG A 201 11.44 -7.99 -16.78
CA ARG A 201 12.54 -8.98 -16.88
C ARG A 201 13.84 -8.36 -17.35
N HIS A 202 13.77 -7.47 -18.35
CA HIS A 202 14.93 -6.76 -18.86
C HIS A 202 15.58 -5.89 -17.78
N ALA A 203 14.78 -5.10 -17.05
CA ALA A 203 15.26 -4.24 -15.98
C ALA A 203 15.90 -5.05 -14.84
N ARG A 204 15.26 -6.12 -14.39
CA ARG A 204 15.81 -6.98 -13.32
C ARG A 204 17.11 -7.68 -13.74
N SER A 205 17.25 -8.06 -15.01
CA SER A 205 18.48 -8.63 -15.52
C SER A 205 19.62 -7.61 -15.54
N ALA A 206 19.34 -6.36 -15.89
CA ALA A 206 20.34 -5.30 -15.87
C ALA A 206 20.80 -4.94 -14.45
N GLU A 207 19.88 -4.90 -13.48
CA GLU A 207 20.21 -4.70 -12.06
C GLU A 207 21.08 -5.82 -11.50
N ALA A 208 20.79 -7.10 -11.82
CA ALA A 208 21.57 -8.23 -11.38
C ALA A 208 23.03 -8.20 -11.89
N VAL A 209 23.26 -7.63 -13.06
CA VAL A 209 24.61 -7.46 -13.63
C VAL A 209 25.38 -6.33 -12.93
N SER A 210 24.68 -5.30 -12.43
CA SER A 210 25.29 -4.12 -11.79
C SER A 210 25.51 -4.27 -10.28
N ALA A 211 24.84 -5.24 -9.64
CA ALA A 211 24.91 -5.45 -8.20
C ALA A 211 26.25 -6.12 -7.83
N THR A 212 27.14 -5.34 -7.26
CA THR A 212 28.38 -5.84 -6.61
C THR A 212 28.17 -6.14 -5.12
N ASP A 213 26.95 -6.04 -4.61
CA ASP A 213 26.63 -6.10 -3.18
C ASP A 213 25.94 -7.41 -2.81
N ASP A 214 26.40 -8.01 -1.72
CA ASP A 214 26.09 -9.36 -1.19
C ASP A 214 24.64 -9.50 -0.63
N ARG A 215 23.70 -8.67 -1.06
CA ARG A 215 22.30 -8.65 -0.57
C ARG A 215 21.29 -9.40 -1.44
N SER A 216 21.75 -10.32 -2.27
CA SER A 216 20.88 -11.13 -3.15
C SER A 216 20.22 -12.33 -2.45
N SER A 217 19.96 -12.31 -1.16
CA SER A 217 19.46 -13.48 -0.42
C SER A 217 18.10 -13.30 0.26
N THR A 218 17.16 -12.56 -0.32
CA THR A 218 15.76 -12.94 -0.14
C THR A 218 15.39 -13.80 -1.34
N ASP A 219 15.32 -15.12 -1.15
CA ASP A 219 14.98 -16.14 -2.16
C ASP A 219 13.55 -15.95 -2.73
N GLU A 220 12.83 -14.93 -2.32
CA GLU A 220 11.47 -14.62 -2.79
C GLU A 220 11.52 -13.58 -3.91
N ALA A 221 11.07 -13.99 -5.08
CA ALA A 221 11.02 -13.12 -6.25
C ALA A 221 10.04 -11.97 -6.01
N GLN A 222 10.49 -10.71 -6.18
CA GLN A 222 9.64 -9.52 -6.12
C GLN A 222 8.39 -9.70 -6.98
N THR A 223 7.24 -9.33 -6.43
CA THR A 223 5.95 -9.31 -7.14
C THR A 223 5.56 -7.88 -7.48
N VAL A 224 5.17 -7.65 -8.74
CA VAL A 224 4.65 -6.37 -9.20
C VAL A 224 3.17 -6.52 -9.54
N ILE A 225 2.36 -5.64 -8.98
CA ILE A 225 0.93 -5.56 -9.27
C ILE A 225 0.69 -4.27 -10.03
N VAL A 226 0.59 -4.34 -11.36
CA VAL A 226 0.28 -3.16 -12.16
C VAL A 226 -1.21 -2.88 -12.07
N THR A 227 -1.55 -1.75 -11.44
CA THR A 227 -2.93 -1.42 -11.06
C THR A 227 -3.63 -0.53 -12.09
N GLY A 228 -4.96 -0.62 -12.11
CA GLY A 228 -5.80 0.36 -12.78
C GLY A 228 -5.68 0.41 -14.30
N ILE A 229 -5.39 -0.69 -14.98
CA ILE A 229 -5.26 -0.76 -16.45
C ILE A 229 -6.65 -0.72 -17.08
N PRO A 230 -6.98 0.31 -17.89
CA PRO A 230 -8.23 0.34 -18.63
C PRO A 230 -8.27 -0.79 -19.68
N SER A 231 -9.37 -1.52 -19.71
CA SER A 231 -9.57 -2.63 -20.64
C SER A 231 -10.99 -2.67 -21.16
N LEU A 232 -11.20 -3.39 -22.26
CA LEU A 232 -12.50 -3.72 -22.79
C LEU A 232 -12.72 -5.22 -22.70
N ASN A 233 -13.77 -5.64 -22.02
CA ASN A 233 -14.14 -7.05 -21.97
C ASN A 233 -14.57 -7.52 -23.37
N ARG A 234 -13.82 -8.45 -23.95
CA ARG A 234 -14.05 -8.92 -25.33
C ARG A 234 -15.36 -9.68 -25.50
N ASN A 235 -15.90 -10.23 -24.42
CA ASN A 235 -17.14 -11.03 -24.47
C ASN A 235 -18.39 -10.17 -24.29
N THR A 236 -18.32 -9.16 -23.40
CA THR A 236 -19.48 -8.32 -23.05
C THR A 236 -19.45 -6.93 -23.69
N GLY A 237 -18.27 -6.47 -24.15
CA GLY A 237 -18.06 -5.09 -24.60
C GLY A 237 -18.05 -4.05 -23.48
N GLU A 238 -18.06 -4.48 -22.22
CA GLU A 238 -18.03 -3.58 -21.08
C GLU A 238 -16.61 -3.04 -20.81
N LYS A 239 -16.53 -1.78 -20.39
CA LYS A 239 -15.28 -1.17 -19.95
C LYS A 239 -14.92 -1.71 -18.56
N GLU A 240 -13.70 -2.20 -18.43
CA GLU A 240 -13.16 -2.78 -17.20
C GLU A 240 -11.88 -2.05 -16.74
N MET A 241 -11.56 -2.22 -15.47
CA MET A 241 -10.24 -1.94 -14.90
C MET A 241 -9.60 -3.26 -14.54
N VAL A 242 -8.37 -3.46 -14.96
CA VAL A 242 -7.59 -4.69 -14.75
C VAL A 242 -6.39 -4.39 -13.86
N ASN A 243 -6.13 -5.28 -12.91
CA ASN A 243 -4.90 -5.34 -12.15
C ASN A 243 -4.15 -6.60 -12.58
N LEU A 244 -2.88 -6.45 -12.99
CA LEU A 244 -2.01 -7.54 -13.44
C LEU A 244 -0.99 -7.86 -12.37
N ILE A 245 -0.81 -9.14 -12.06
CA ILE A 245 0.18 -9.63 -11.11
C ILE A 245 1.27 -10.33 -11.89
N LEU A 246 2.50 -9.88 -11.76
CA LEU A 246 3.65 -10.44 -12.47
C LEU A 246 4.89 -10.52 -11.56
N ASN A 247 5.77 -11.46 -11.88
CA ASN A 247 7.11 -11.58 -11.33
C ASN A 247 8.09 -12.09 -12.40
N GLN A 248 9.31 -12.40 -12.03
CA GLN A 248 10.31 -12.93 -12.99
C GLN A 248 9.89 -14.26 -13.66
N ALA A 249 9.10 -15.09 -12.99
CA ALA A 249 8.63 -16.35 -13.55
C ALA A 249 7.58 -16.13 -14.64
N GLY A 250 6.74 -15.10 -14.53
CA GLY A 250 5.70 -14.80 -15.50
C GLY A 250 4.58 -13.92 -14.98
N ILE A 251 3.47 -13.91 -15.72
CA ILE A 251 2.20 -13.35 -15.28
C ILE A 251 1.57 -14.39 -14.35
N ILE A 252 1.41 -14.01 -13.06
CA ILE A 252 0.88 -14.90 -12.02
C ILE A 252 -0.64 -14.92 -12.06
N GLY A 253 -1.25 -13.73 -12.29
CA GLY A 253 -2.70 -13.61 -12.28
C GLY A 253 -3.18 -12.24 -12.73
N ARG A 254 -4.49 -12.13 -12.79
CA ARG A 254 -5.17 -10.86 -13.02
C ARG A 254 -6.47 -10.78 -12.23
N SER A 255 -6.88 -9.57 -11.90
CA SER A 255 -8.21 -9.29 -11.35
C SER A 255 -8.82 -8.14 -12.14
N SER A 256 -10.08 -8.25 -12.52
CA SER A 256 -10.79 -7.21 -13.25
C SER A 256 -12.10 -6.84 -12.57
N THR A 257 -12.54 -5.62 -12.78
CA THR A 257 -13.83 -5.11 -12.32
C THR A 257 -14.41 -4.16 -13.35
N LYS A 258 -15.73 -3.97 -13.35
CA LYS A 258 -16.39 -2.96 -14.14
C LYS A 258 -15.79 -1.58 -13.84
N ARG A 259 -15.53 -0.78 -14.89
CA ARG A 259 -15.12 0.62 -14.74
C ARG A 259 -16.35 1.48 -14.46
N HIS A 260 -16.48 1.95 -13.23
CA HIS A 260 -17.56 2.85 -12.82
C HIS A 260 -17.26 4.30 -13.26
N GLY A 261 -18.32 5.08 -13.57
CA GLY A 261 -18.19 6.50 -13.94
C GLY A 261 -17.56 6.78 -15.30
N ALA A 262 -17.28 5.76 -16.11
CA ALA A 262 -16.69 5.92 -17.44
C ALA A 262 -17.59 6.69 -18.44
N GLU A 263 -18.84 6.96 -18.07
CA GLU A 263 -19.81 7.70 -18.86
C GLU A 263 -19.77 9.21 -18.58
N VAL A 264 -19.10 9.64 -17.49
CA VAL A 264 -19.16 11.03 -16.98
C VAL A 264 -17.96 11.86 -17.41
N SER A 265 -16.82 11.26 -17.80
CA SER A 265 -15.62 12.00 -18.19
C SER A 265 -14.74 11.20 -19.17
N GLU A 266 -14.36 11.81 -20.28
CA GLU A 266 -13.35 11.28 -21.21
C GLU A 266 -11.95 11.24 -20.58
N GLN A 267 -11.70 12.03 -19.54
CA GLN A 267 -10.40 12.17 -18.86
C GLN A 267 -10.16 11.15 -17.73
N GLY A 268 -11.08 10.18 -17.57
CA GLY A 268 -10.93 9.12 -16.57
C GLY A 268 -11.40 9.54 -15.18
N THR A 269 -12.17 8.68 -14.55
CA THR A 269 -12.63 8.81 -13.17
C THR A 269 -11.65 8.12 -12.22
N SER A 270 -10.45 8.68 -12.07
CA SER A 270 -9.55 8.30 -10.99
C SER A 270 -9.94 9.12 -9.76
N TYR A 271 -10.28 8.46 -8.67
CA TYR A 271 -10.50 9.10 -7.37
C TYR A 271 -9.21 9.04 -6.55
N SER A 272 -8.93 10.12 -5.82
CA SER A 272 -7.78 10.16 -4.93
C SER A 272 -7.87 9.09 -3.84
N GLY A 273 -6.74 8.49 -3.47
CA GLY A 273 -6.63 7.50 -2.40
C GLY A 273 -6.97 6.05 -2.81
N THR A 274 -7.35 5.79 -4.07
CA THR A 274 -7.63 4.41 -4.51
C THR A 274 -6.39 3.54 -4.51
N GLY A 275 -5.20 4.09 -4.83
CA GLY A 275 -3.90 3.41 -4.74
C GLY A 275 -3.57 3.02 -3.31
N ASP A 276 -3.62 3.98 -2.37
CA ASP A 276 -3.36 3.75 -0.94
C ASP A 276 -4.26 2.64 -0.36
N LEU A 277 -5.57 2.75 -0.62
CA LEU A 277 -6.54 1.74 -0.18
C LEU A 277 -6.23 0.36 -0.76
N PHE A 278 -5.86 0.28 -2.04
CA PHE A 278 -5.49 -0.97 -2.70
C PHE A 278 -4.25 -1.58 -2.04
N ALA A 279 -3.18 -0.80 -1.90
CA ALA A 279 -1.92 -1.23 -1.32
C ALA A 279 -2.10 -1.71 0.13
N ALA A 280 -2.86 -0.95 0.95
CA ALA A 280 -3.15 -1.31 2.32
C ALA A 280 -3.94 -2.63 2.44
N VAL A 281 -4.99 -2.83 1.61
CA VAL A 281 -5.76 -4.09 1.61
C VAL A 281 -4.87 -5.25 1.20
N VAL A 282 -4.05 -5.11 0.15
CA VAL A 282 -3.16 -6.18 -0.32
C VAL A 282 -2.17 -6.56 0.77
N LEU A 283 -1.45 -5.61 1.36
CA LEU A 283 -0.48 -5.90 2.42
C LEU A 283 -1.15 -6.58 3.61
N CYS A 284 -2.25 -6.03 4.10
CA CYS A 284 -2.94 -6.55 5.28
C CYS A 284 -3.49 -7.95 5.06
N ASP A 285 -4.04 -8.24 3.87
CA ASP A 285 -4.60 -9.55 3.56
C ASP A 285 -3.52 -10.63 3.43
N LEU A 286 -2.37 -10.28 2.84
CA LEU A 286 -1.18 -11.14 2.82
C LEU A 286 -0.67 -11.43 4.23
N LEU A 287 -0.61 -10.44 5.09
CA LEU A 287 -0.28 -10.64 6.50
C LEU A 287 -1.30 -11.53 7.20
N CYS A 288 -2.56 -11.57 6.77
CA CYS A 288 -3.56 -12.53 7.24
C CYS A 288 -3.33 -13.96 6.71
N GLY A 289 -2.33 -14.18 5.84
CA GLY A 289 -1.93 -15.49 5.35
C GLY A 289 -2.64 -15.90 4.05
N ARG A 290 -3.27 -14.96 3.35
CA ARG A 290 -3.89 -15.23 2.04
C ARG A 290 -2.83 -15.18 0.92
N LYS A 291 -3.18 -15.75 -0.21
CA LYS A 291 -2.34 -15.70 -1.42
C LYS A 291 -2.49 -14.34 -2.10
N ILE A 292 -1.47 -13.96 -2.88
CA ILE A 292 -1.42 -12.67 -3.57
C ILE A 292 -2.62 -12.46 -4.52
N GLU A 293 -3.05 -13.52 -5.22
CA GLU A 293 -4.18 -13.44 -6.14
C GLU A 293 -5.50 -13.17 -5.40
N ASP A 294 -5.66 -13.75 -4.21
CA ASP A 294 -6.84 -13.54 -3.36
C ASP A 294 -6.85 -12.14 -2.77
N ALA A 295 -5.69 -11.66 -2.30
CA ALA A 295 -5.53 -10.31 -1.77
C ALA A 295 -5.83 -9.24 -2.83
N VAL A 296 -5.30 -9.40 -4.04
CA VAL A 296 -5.60 -8.51 -5.18
C VAL A 296 -7.09 -8.56 -5.56
N ARG A 297 -7.71 -9.73 -5.52
CA ARG A 297 -9.15 -9.89 -5.79
C ARG A 297 -10.00 -9.20 -4.74
N LEU A 298 -9.64 -9.33 -3.45
CA LEU A 298 -10.32 -8.64 -2.35
C LEU A 298 -10.21 -7.12 -2.49
N ALA A 299 -9.00 -6.60 -2.71
CA ALA A 299 -8.76 -5.18 -2.94
C ALA A 299 -9.57 -4.64 -4.12
N THR A 300 -9.55 -5.38 -5.26
CA THR A 300 -10.33 -5.03 -6.45
C THR A 300 -11.83 -4.97 -6.17
N ALA A 301 -12.38 -5.97 -5.47
CA ALA A 301 -13.81 -6.03 -5.15
C ALA A 301 -14.23 -4.91 -4.16
N PHE A 302 -13.40 -4.65 -3.15
CA PHE A 302 -13.60 -3.59 -2.17
C PHE A 302 -13.64 -2.22 -2.84
N LEU A 303 -12.63 -1.90 -3.67
CA LEU A 303 -12.57 -0.64 -4.41
C LEU A 303 -13.73 -0.49 -5.38
N SER A 304 -14.08 -1.55 -6.10
CA SER A 304 -15.21 -1.53 -7.05
C SER A 304 -16.52 -1.12 -6.38
N ARG A 305 -16.80 -1.66 -5.20
CA ARG A 305 -17.99 -1.30 -4.42
C ARG A 305 -17.94 0.15 -3.95
N SER A 306 -16.82 0.56 -3.37
CA SER A 306 -16.64 1.90 -2.85
C SER A 306 -16.73 2.97 -3.95
N VAL A 307 -16.11 2.71 -5.13
CA VAL A 307 -16.19 3.60 -6.29
C VAL A 307 -17.62 3.66 -6.85
N ALA A 308 -18.33 2.53 -6.91
CA ALA A 308 -19.71 2.50 -7.41
C ALA A 308 -20.64 3.41 -6.60
N ASP A 309 -20.52 3.40 -5.28
CA ASP A 309 -21.33 4.26 -4.40
C ASP A 309 -20.91 5.73 -4.50
N THR A 310 -19.59 5.99 -4.54
CA THR A 310 -19.05 7.35 -4.71
C THR A 310 -19.51 8.02 -6.01
N VAL A 311 -19.49 7.25 -7.13
CA VAL A 311 -20.00 7.73 -8.43
C VAL A 311 -21.49 8.03 -8.36
N ARG A 312 -22.29 7.20 -7.68
CA ARG A 312 -23.73 7.41 -7.52
C ARG A 312 -24.05 8.69 -6.73
N GLU A 313 -23.20 9.06 -5.78
CA GLU A 313 -23.35 10.23 -4.95
C GLU A 313 -22.71 11.50 -5.55
N GLU A 314 -22.15 11.40 -6.76
CA GLU A 314 -21.51 12.52 -7.50
C GLU A 314 -20.44 13.25 -6.66
N THR A 315 -19.70 12.50 -5.83
CA THR A 315 -18.69 13.07 -4.93
C THR A 315 -17.50 13.63 -5.73
N ASP A 316 -16.92 14.74 -5.26
CA ASP A 316 -15.70 15.30 -5.84
C ASP A 316 -14.57 14.26 -5.80
N ARG A 317 -13.88 14.08 -6.93
CA ARG A 317 -12.76 13.13 -7.05
C ARG A 317 -11.66 13.35 -6.01
N ASN A 318 -11.43 14.60 -5.59
CA ASN A 318 -10.42 14.96 -4.60
C ASN A 318 -10.86 14.60 -3.17
N GLY A 319 -12.16 14.45 -2.93
CA GLY A 319 -12.68 13.96 -1.65
C GLY A 319 -12.39 12.50 -1.38
N GLY A 320 -11.94 11.75 -2.41
CA GLY A 320 -11.72 10.31 -2.33
C GLY A 320 -13.00 9.50 -2.43
N ILE A 321 -12.92 8.20 -2.21
CA ILE A 321 -14.05 7.28 -2.32
C ILE A 321 -14.72 7.01 -0.98
N HIS A 322 -16.01 6.62 -1.00
CA HIS A 322 -16.80 6.27 0.19
C HIS A 322 -16.52 4.82 0.60
N PHE A 323 -15.35 4.55 1.11
CA PHE A 323 -14.90 3.21 1.48
C PHE A 323 -15.34 2.78 2.89
N GLU A 324 -15.64 3.71 3.78
CA GLU A 324 -15.92 3.46 5.19
C GLU A 324 -17.14 2.55 5.38
N THR A 325 -18.15 2.68 4.52
CA THR A 325 -19.36 1.85 4.54
C THR A 325 -19.12 0.40 4.10
N HIS A 326 -17.99 0.15 3.45
CA HIS A 326 -17.59 -1.15 2.92
C HIS A 326 -16.52 -1.87 3.75
N LEU A 327 -16.01 -1.27 4.84
CA LEU A 327 -15.00 -1.88 5.70
C LEU A 327 -15.39 -3.28 6.22
N SER A 328 -16.69 -3.56 6.33
CA SER A 328 -17.17 -4.89 6.70
C SER A 328 -16.73 -6.02 5.75
N MET A 329 -16.41 -5.70 4.48
CA MET A 329 -15.87 -6.66 3.51
C MET A 329 -14.46 -7.16 3.88
N LEU A 330 -13.74 -6.39 4.69
CA LEU A 330 -12.36 -6.63 5.08
C LEU A 330 -12.23 -7.30 6.45
N LEU A 331 -13.34 -7.42 7.19
CA LEU A 331 -13.30 -8.03 8.52
C LEU A 331 -12.80 -9.47 8.42
N PRO A 332 -11.91 -9.90 9.32
CA PRO A 332 -11.58 -11.31 9.46
C PRO A 332 -12.87 -12.11 9.66
N GLU A 333 -12.97 -13.30 9.05
CA GLU A 333 -14.12 -14.17 9.28
C GLU A 333 -14.34 -14.27 10.79
N SER A 334 -15.48 -13.78 11.27
CA SER A 334 -15.75 -13.59 12.68
C SER A 334 -15.62 -14.93 13.41
N VAL A 335 -14.79 -14.94 14.45
CA VAL A 335 -14.94 -15.94 15.52
C VAL A 335 -16.43 -15.96 15.89
N PRO A 336 -17.10 -17.12 15.84
CA PRO A 336 -18.51 -17.18 16.21
C PRO A 336 -18.69 -16.55 17.58
N PRO A 337 -19.78 -15.79 17.80
CA PRO A 337 -19.99 -15.12 19.06
C PRO A 337 -19.85 -16.13 20.18
N THR A 338 -18.92 -15.87 21.11
CA THR A 338 -18.78 -16.63 22.34
C THR A 338 -20.16 -16.76 22.98
N ARG A 339 -20.58 -17.96 23.33
CA ARG A 339 -21.87 -18.17 23.99
C ARG A 339 -21.87 -17.35 25.29
N PRO A 340 -23.05 -16.85 25.75
CA PRO A 340 -23.13 -16.09 27.00
C PRO A 340 -22.77 -16.94 28.23
N GLY A 341 -21.59 -17.43 28.35
CA GLY A 341 -21.07 -18.31 29.37
C GLY A 341 -19.56 -18.49 29.30
N ASP A 342 -18.95 -18.01 28.20
CA ASP A 342 -17.51 -18.13 27.97
C ASP A 342 -16.72 -16.91 28.50
N LEU A 343 -17.38 -16.01 29.24
CA LEU A 343 -16.83 -14.78 29.83
C LEU A 343 -16.76 -14.81 31.36
N LEU A 344 -16.53 -15.97 31.99
CA LEU A 344 -16.26 -16.07 33.41
C LEU A 344 -14.94 -16.78 33.67
#